data_651d6a1d74314ae4c38588e4bcb89f5b
#
_entry.id   651d6a1d74314ae4c38588e4bcb89f5b
#
_cell.length_a   1.000
_cell.length_b   1.000
_cell.length_c   1.000
_cell.angle_alpha   90.00
_cell.angle_beta   90.00
_cell.angle_gamma   90.00
#
_symmetry.space_group_name_H-M   'P 1'
#
loop_
_entity.id
_entity.type
_entity.pdbx_description
1 polymer ?
#
loop_
_entity_poly.entity_id
_entity_poly.type
_entity_poly.pdbx_seq_one_letter_code
_entity_poly.pdbx_strand_id
1 'polypeptide(L)'
;MVDGRRFSEGGIMNYIQELQDVIRKLHGSFARHVETVPVVETFNGQTIWEGEVEVFDLHDHPKTDRVYAWRHETDNPASPRTVTVLHVPPITSPRKAVQASIVQAFREAEANAEG
;
A
#
# COMPACT_ATOMS: atom_id res chain seq x y z
N MET A 1 -5.65 28.76 -13.39
CA MET A 1 -5.27 28.28 -13.16
C MET A 1 -5.60 27.47 -12.44
N VAL A 2 -5.38 26.78 -12.45
CA VAL A 2 -5.71 26.01 -11.83
C VAL A 2 -5.44 26.01 -10.76
N ASP A 3 -6.15 25.91 -10.05
CA ASP A 3 -5.85 25.88 -8.94
C ASP A 3 -5.34 24.70 -8.45
N GLY A 4 -4.14 24.68 -7.97
CA GLY A 4 -3.50 23.52 -7.45
C GLY A 4 -4.21 22.93 -6.29
N ARG A 5 -4.86 23.76 -5.53
CA ARG A 5 -5.54 23.27 -4.38
C ARG A 5 -6.71 22.37 -4.75
N ARG A 6 -7.51 22.80 -5.69
CA ARG A 6 -8.60 21.98 -6.15
C ARG A 6 -8.09 20.72 -6.82
N PHE A 7 -7.02 20.84 -7.55
CA PHE A 7 -6.43 19.70 -8.19
C PHE A 7 -5.93 18.68 -7.14
N SER A 8 -5.36 19.17 -6.05
CA SER A 8 -4.91 18.28 -4.98
C SER A 8 -6.04 17.50 -4.36
N GLU A 9 -7.15 18.16 -4.11
CA GLU A 9 -8.29 17.46 -3.54
C GLU A 9 -8.78 16.36 -4.47
N GLY A 10 -8.88 16.66 -5.74
CA GLY A 10 -9.25 15.65 -6.71
C GLY A 10 -8.25 14.52 -6.76
N GLY A 11 -6.95 14.85 -6.60
CA GLY A 11 -5.92 13.83 -6.59
C GLY A 11 -6.01 12.87 -5.43
N ILE A 12 -6.36 13.37 -4.25
CA ILE A 12 -6.52 12.52 -3.08
C ILE A 12 -7.69 11.57 -3.26
N MET A 13 -8.82 12.08 -3.72
CA MET A 13 -9.98 11.24 -3.96
C MET A 13 -9.68 10.16 -5.01
N ASN A 14 -9.00 10.55 -6.09
CA ASN A 14 -8.64 9.60 -7.12
C ASN A 14 -7.68 8.54 -6.61
N TYR A 15 -6.77 8.91 -5.72
CA TYR A 15 -5.82 7.99 -5.16
C TYR A 15 -6.52 6.87 -4.38
N ILE A 16 -7.45 7.25 -3.51
CA ILE A 16 -8.19 6.25 -2.73
C ILE A 16 -9.00 5.34 -3.66
N GLN A 17 -9.66 5.92 -4.67
CA GLN A 17 -10.41 5.12 -5.62
C GLN A 17 -9.52 4.18 -6.42
N GLU A 18 -8.33 4.64 -6.80
CA GLU A 18 -7.40 3.78 -7.52
C GLU A 18 -7.01 2.58 -6.67
N LEU A 19 -6.77 2.80 -5.37
CA LEU A 19 -6.45 1.69 -4.49
C LEU A 19 -7.62 0.74 -4.35
N GLN A 20 -8.82 1.28 -4.24
CA GLN A 20 -10.03 0.45 -4.16
C GLN A 20 -10.19 -0.41 -5.42
N ASP A 21 -9.93 0.16 -6.58
CA ASP A 21 -10.02 -0.58 -7.84
C ASP A 21 -9.01 -1.70 -7.91
N VAL A 22 -7.77 -1.44 -7.47
CA VAL A 22 -6.73 -2.46 -7.46
C VAL A 22 -7.10 -3.58 -6.50
N ILE A 23 -7.59 -3.21 -5.31
CA ILE A 23 -7.99 -4.22 -4.33
C ILE A 23 -9.08 -5.11 -4.91
N ARG A 24 -10.06 -4.52 -5.57
CA ARG A 24 -11.12 -5.30 -6.17
C ARG A 24 -10.61 -6.23 -7.26
N LYS A 25 -9.70 -5.75 -8.09
CA LYS A 25 -9.14 -6.58 -9.16
C LYS A 25 -8.30 -7.71 -8.63
N LEU A 26 -7.51 -7.45 -7.59
CA LEU A 26 -6.58 -8.46 -7.08
C LEU A 26 -7.25 -9.41 -6.12
N HIS A 27 -8.22 -8.95 -5.35
CA HIS A 27 -8.77 -9.73 -4.25
C HIS A 27 -10.25 -10.02 -4.39
N GLY A 28 -10.90 -9.45 -5.40
CA GLY A 28 -12.29 -9.76 -5.71
C GLY A 28 -13.32 -9.19 -4.75
N SER A 29 -12.92 -8.28 -3.88
CA SER A 29 -13.81 -7.73 -2.86
C SER A 29 -13.88 -6.22 -2.95
N PHE A 30 -15.03 -5.67 -2.58
CA PHE A 30 -15.15 -4.22 -2.44
C PHE A 30 -14.44 -3.78 -1.19
N ALA A 31 -13.77 -2.64 -1.28
CA ALA A 31 -12.99 -2.08 -0.16
C ALA A 31 -13.59 -0.76 0.27
N ARG A 32 -13.73 -0.58 1.59
CA ARG A 32 -14.18 0.68 2.18
C ARG A 32 -13.03 1.29 2.96
N HIS A 33 -12.68 2.52 2.63
CA HIS A 33 -11.57 3.19 3.28
C HIS A 33 -11.90 3.47 4.75
N VAL A 34 -11.00 3.10 5.66
CA VAL A 34 -11.19 3.24 7.09
C VAL A 34 -10.33 4.35 7.65
N GLU A 35 -9.05 4.35 7.34
CA GLU A 35 -8.12 5.31 7.90
C GLU A 35 -6.82 5.32 7.13
N THR A 36 -6.06 6.39 7.35
CA THR A 36 -4.71 6.55 6.82
C THR A 36 -3.76 6.53 8.00
N VAL A 37 -2.76 5.66 7.97
CA VAL A 37 -1.84 5.47 9.08
C VAL A 37 -0.42 5.78 8.63
N PRO A 38 0.24 6.77 9.23
CA PRO A 38 1.64 7.02 8.90
C PRO A 38 2.52 5.94 9.51
N VAL A 39 3.50 5.47 8.74
CA VAL A 39 4.42 4.44 9.16
C VAL A 39 5.84 4.83 8.79
N VAL A 40 6.76 4.62 9.74
CA VAL A 40 8.18 4.84 9.51
C VAL A 40 8.89 3.57 9.98
N GLU A 41 9.73 3.01 9.10
CA GLU A 41 10.55 1.87 9.45
C GLU A 41 12.01 2.25 9.36
N THR A 42 12.77 1.85 10.37
CA THR A 42 14.20 2.16 10.41
C THR A 42 14.99 0.88 10.57
N PHE A 43 16.24 0.94 10.13
CA PHE A 43 17.18 -0.16 10.29
C PHE A 43 18.57 0.44 10.51
N ASN A 44 19.20 0.07 11.62
CA ASN A 44 20.52 0.59 11.99
C ASN A 44 20.54 2.12 12.01
N GLY A 45 19.47 2.73 12.55
CA GLY A 45 19.40 4.17 12.68
C GLY A 45 19.03 4.91 11.41
N GLN A 46 18.78 4.20 10.32
CA GLN A 46 18.43 4.82 9.05
C GLN A 46 16.99 4.51 8.70
N THR A 47 16.29 5.51 8.17
CA THR A 47 14.93 5.30 7.68
C THR A 47 15.00 4.53 6.37
N ILE A 48 14.39 3.35 6.35
CA ILE A 48 14.35 2.51 5.16
C ILE A 48 12.99 2.54 4.47
N TRP A 49 11.97 3.05 5.14
CA TRP A 49 10.64 3.20 4.56
C TRP A 49 9.87 4.25 5.33
N GLU A 50 9.21 5.13 4.61
CA GLU A 50 8.38 6.15 5.24
C GLU A 50 7.23 6.49 4.31
N GLY A 51 6.02 6.51 4.84
CA GLY A 51 4.86 6.82 4.03
C GLY A 51 3.58 6.62 4.80
N GLU A 52 2.49 6.61 4.06
CA GLU A 52 1.16 6.43 4.64
C GLU A 52 0.55 5.16 4.10
N VAL A 53 0.01 4.35 5.01
CA VAL A 53 -0.69 3.11 4.67
C VAL A 53 -2.18 3.39 4.75
N GLU A 54 -2.91 3.06 3.67
CA GLU A 54 -4.36 3.18 3.66
C GLU A 54 -4.96 1.88 4.12
N VAL A 55 -5.86 1.96 5.08
CA VAL A 55 -6.52 0.78 5.67
C VAL A 55 -7.93 0.70 5.12
N PHE A 56 -8.30 -0.47 4.61
CA PHE A 56 -9.63 -0.69 4.06
C PHE A 56 -10.27 -1.91 4.71
N ASP A 57 -11.58 -1.83 4.91
CA ASP A 57 -12.35 -3.02 5.25
C ASP A 57 -12.82 -3.68 3.96
N LEU A 58 -12.79 -5.00 3.95
CA LEU A 58 -13.22 -5.79 2.80
C LEU A 58 -14.59 -6.37 3.04
N HIS A 59 -15.42 -6.35 1.99
CA HIS A 59 -16.76 -6.92 2.05
C HIS A 59 -16.73 -8.26 1.34
N ASP A 60 -17.16 -9.30 2.05
CA ASP A 60 -17.31 -10.65 1.50
C ASP A 60 -16.02 -11.29 1.01
N HIS A 61 -14.90 -10.99 1.66
CA HIS A 61 -13.67 -11.70 1.33
C HIS A 61 -13.58 -12.98 2.17
N PRO A 62 -13.19 -14.11 1.56
CA PRO A 62 -13.23 -15.40 2.28
C PRO A 62 -12.18 -15.56 3.36
N LYS A 63 -11.10 -14.79 3.33
CA LYS A 63 -9.99 -14.99 4.27
C LYS A 63 -9.86 -13.90 5.31
N THR A 64 -10.33 -12.69 5.02
CA THR A 64 -10.12 -11.59 5.93
C THR A 64 -11.10 -10.46 5.62
N ASP A 65 -11.31 -9.59 6.59
CA ASP A 65 -12.16 -8.43 6.40
C ASP A 65 -11.37 -7.13 6.32
N ARG A 66 -10.05 -7.20 6.13
CA ARG A 66 -9.23 -5.98 6.10
C ARG A 66 -8.04 -6.14 5.18
N VAL A 67 -7.63 -5.02 4.55
CA VAL A 67 -6.46 -4.98 3.67
C VAL A 67 -5.74 -3.66 3.87
N TYR A 68 -4.43 -3.69 3.71
CA TYR A 68 -3.55 -2.53 3.77
C TYR A 68 -3.05 -2.26 2.36
N ALA A 69 -3.03 -0.98 1.97
CA ALA A 69 -2.60 -0.64 0.62
C ALA A 69 -1.90 0.70 0.60
N TRP A 70 -0.97 0.85 -0.33
CA TRP A 70 -0.29 2.12 -0.54
C TRP A 70 0.32 2.12 -1.93
N ARG A 71 0.71 3.34 -2.37
CA ARG A 71 1.40 3.48 -3.65
C ARG A 71 2.90 3.54 -3.38
N HIS A 72 3.63 2.68 -4.06
CA HIS A 72 5.08 2.62 -3.96
C HIS A 72 5.67 3.27 -5.19
N GLU A 73 6.52 4.28 -4.97
CA GLU A 73 7.18 4.92 -6.08
C GLU A 73 8.32 4.05 -6.58
N THR A 74 8.43 3.98 -7.88
CA THR A 74 9.47 3.19 -8.52
C THR A 74 10.47 4.13 -9.20
N ASP A 75 11.48 3.55 -9.85
CA ASP A 75 12.44 4.34 -10.61
C ASP A 75 11.79 5.09 -11.75
N ASN A 76 10.63 4.64 -12.18
CA ASN A 76 9.87 5.30 -13.24
C ASN A 76 8.68 6.02 -12.62
N PRO A 77 8.74 7.36 -12.45
CA PRO A 77 7.64 8.08 -11.83
C PRO A 77 6.32 7.98 -12.59
N ALA A 78 6.37 7.63 -13.87
CA ALA A 78 5.17 7.50 -14.68
C ALA A 78 4.43 6.18 -14.40
N SER A 79 5.07 5.25 -13.69
CA SER A 79 4.49 3.94 -13.42
C SER A 79 4.64 3.56 -11.96
N PRO A 80 3.98 4.27 -11.06
CA PRO A 80 4.04 3.88 -9.65
C PRO A 80 3.35 2.54 -9.46
N ARG A 81 3.80 1.82 -8.45
CA ARG A 81 3.30 0.50 -8.15
C ARG A 81 2.37 0.55 -6.94
N THR A 82 1.23 -0.12 -7.03
CA THR A 82 0.34 -0.25 -5.89
C THR A 82 0.65 -1.54 -5.15
N VAL A 83 0.80 -1.44 -3.84
CA VAL A 83 1.06 -2.59 -2.99
C VAL A 83 -0.16 -2.84 -2.15
N THR A 84 -0.61 -4.10 -2.08
CA THR A 84 -1.70 -4.51 -1.20
C THR A 84 -1.25 -5.68 -0.35
N VAL A 85 -1.63 -5.67 0.92
CA VAL A 85 -1.30 -6.76 1.85
C VAL A 85 -2.54 -7.07 2.66
N LEU A 86 -2.98 -8.32 2.60
CA LEU A 86 -4.17 -8.75 3.35
C LEU A 86 -3.86 -8.87 4.84
N HIS A 87 -4.85 -8.54 5.65
CA HIS A 87 -4.76 -8.67 7.10
C HIS A 87 -4.97 -10.14 7.48
N VAL A 88 -3.89 -10.89 7.37
CA VAL A 88 -3.89 -12.31 7.72
C VAL A 88 -2.72 -12.53 8.66
N PRO A 89 -2.93 -13.12 9.85
CA PRO A 89 -1.83 -13.28 10.79
C PRO A 89 -0.62 -13.94 10.15
N PRO A 90 0.57 -13.48 10.47
CA PRO A 90 0.95 -12.51 11.48
C PRO A 90 0.84 -11.04 11.09
N ILE A 91 0.30 -10.74 9.93
CA ILE A 91 0.17 -9.35 9.47
C ILE A 91 -1.12 -8.78 10.03
N THR A 92 -1.01 -8.10 11.18
CA THR A 92 -2.18 -7.62 11.90
C THR A 92 -2.17 -6.11 12.14
N SER A 93 -1.29 -5.38 11.45
CA SER A 93 -1.22 -3.93 11.58
C SER A 93 -0.60 -3.33 10.34
N PRO A 94 -0.80 -2.01 10.10
CA PRO A 94 -0.15 -1.35 8.98
C PRO A 94 1.36 -1.49 8.99
N ARG A 95 1.99 -1.38 10.17
CA ARG A 95 3.44 -1.51 10.27
C ARG A 95 3.88 -2.91 9.86
N LYS A 96 3.17 -3.94 10.28
CA LYS A 96 3.53 -5.30 9.90
C LYS A 96 3.36 -5.53 8.41
N ALA A 97 2.37 -4.88 7.80
CA ALA A 97 2.19 -4.97 6.36
C ALA A 97 3.39 -4.37 5.63
N VAL A 98 3.88 -3.21 6.09
CA VAL A 98 5.05 -2.58 5.51
C VAL A 98 6.28 -3.47 5.69
N GLN A 99 6.46 -4.04 6.88
CA GLN A 99 7.60 -4.92 7.15
C GLN A 99 7.58 -6.13 6.23
N ALA A 100 6.41 -6.71 6.00
CA ALA A 100 6.29 -7.85 5.09
C ALA A 100 6.67 -7.46 3.67
N SER A 101 6.29 -6.27 3.23
CA SER A 101 6.63 -5.83 1.88
C SER A 101 8.13 -5.59 1.74
N ILE A 102 8.77 -5.09 2.80
CA ILE A 102 10.22 -4.87 2.78
C ILE A 102 10.94 -6.21 2.64
N VAL A 103 10.52 -7.21 3.42
CA VAL A 103 11.14 -8.54 3.34
C VAL A 103 10.96 -9.13 1.95
N GLN A 104 9.77 -8.97 1.38
CA GLN A 104 9.51 -9.47 0.03
C GLN A 104 10.42 -8.81 -1.00
N ALA A 105 10.61 -7.50 -0.89
CA ALA A 105 11.47 -6.77 -1.80
C ALA A 105 12.92 -7.25 -1.71
N PHE A 106 13.41 -7.52 -0.50
CA PHE A 106 14.75 -8.05 -0.33
C PHE A 106 14.90 -9.42 -0.97
N ARG A 107 13.89 -10.27 -0.81
CA ARG A 107 13.96 -11.62 -1.41
C ARG A 107 13.98 -11.54 -2.92
N GLU A 108 13.19 -10.63 -3.49
CA GLU A 108 13.17 -10.46 -4.94
C GLU A 108 14.50 -9.93 -5.45
N ALA A 109 15.12 -9.01 -4.72
CA ALA A 109 16.41 -8.47 -5.10
C ALA A 109 17.49 -9.55 -5.07
N GLU A 110 17.46 -10.43 -4.05
CA GLU A 110 18.42 -11.52 -3.97
C GLU A 110 18.25 -12.50 -5.11
N ALA A 111 17.02 -12.82 -5.45
CA ALA A 111 16.76 -13.72 -6.55
C ALA A 111 17.25 -13.15 -7.87
N ASN A 112 17.04 -11.85 -8.08
CA ASN A 112 17.50 -11.19 -9.30
C ASN A 112 19.01 -11.10 -9.36
N ALA A 113 19.67 -10.92 -8.20
CA ALA A 113 21.12 -10.82 -8.17
C ALA A 113 21.78 -12.14 -8.53
N GLU A 114 21.13 -13.25 -8.22
CA GLU A 114 21.68 -14.57 -8.56
C GLU A 114 21.39 -14.98 -9.99
N GLY A 115 20.34 -14.42 -10.54
CA GLY A 115 19.98 -14.74 -11.91
C GLY A 115 20.82 -14.02 -12.89
#